data_95be91828f609b80f3ac6365f88ecbf8
#
_entry.id   95be91828f609b80f3ac6365f88ecbf8
#
_cell.length_a   1.000
_cell.length_b   1.000
_cell.length_c   1.000
_cell.angle_alpha   90.00
_cell.angle_beta   90.00
_cell.angle_gamma   90.00
#
_symmetry.space_group_name_H-M   'P 1'
#
loop_
_entity.id
_entity.type
_entity.pdbx_description
1 polymer ?
#
loop_
_entity_poly.entity_id
_entity_poly.type
_entity_poly.pdbx_seq_one_letter_code
_entity_poly.pdbx_strand_id
1 'polypeptide(L)'
;MAKHTLHNDPDEFNFLLFGIACSDNQYVLATNINSALGIDLSLHDYIDLSHKMGKDFRFSFFNYLDEEFNLEYNLIPNRSNYVAKEGGQNEDGDLFSMFNENIDESSRLIPELTKTDYLLLIKGDEHYNFTYKITDALKKIPEIISLQEIIPEKLSNKNNLIF
;
A
#
# COMPACT_ATOMS: atom_id res chain seq x y z
N MET A 1 -29.08 -17.72 -15.97
CA MET A 1 -28.30 -16.85 -15.06
C MET A 1 -27.00 -17.55 -14.73
N ALA A 2 -25.91 -17.08 -15.29
CA ALA A 2 -24.59 -17.63 -14.99
C ALA A 2 -24.18 -17.14 -13.59
N LYS A 3 -24.08 -18.06 -12.64
CA LYS A 3 -23.37 -17.82 -11.38
C LYS A 3 -21.89 -17.66 -11.72
N HIS A 4 -21.37 -16.44 -11.66
CA HIS A 4 -19.94 -16.23 -11.53
C HIS A 4 -19.55 -16.77 -10.13
N THR A 5 -19.04 -17.99 -10.10
CA THR A 5 -18.26 -18.49 -8.99
C THR A 5 -16.97 -17.67 -9.02
N LEU A 6 -16.79 -16.80 -8.04
CA LEU A 6 -15.48 -16.24 -7.69
C LEU A 6 -14.58 -17.45 -7.40
N HIS A 7 -13.73 -17.82 -8.35
CA HIS A 7 -12.59 -18.65 -8.07
C HIS A 7 -11.68 -17.80 -7.20
N ASN A 8 -11.74 -18.02 -5.89
CA ASN A 8 -10.62 -17.68 -5.01
C ASN A 8 -9.49 -18.60 -5.46
N ASP A 9 -8.59 -18.06 -6.25
CA ASP A 9 -7.31 -18.71 -6.53
C ASP A 9 -6.58 -18.80 -5.19
N PRO A 10 -6.25 -19.99 -4.66
CA PRO A 10 -5.57 -20.13 -3.39
C PRO A 10 -4.20 -19.45 -3.37
N ASP A 11 -3.63 -19.12 -4.55
CA ASP A 11 -2.34 -18.46 -4.69
C ASP A 11 -2.44 -16.92 -4.75
N GLU A 12 -3.64 -16.35 -4.82
CA GLU A 12 -3.86 -14.90 -4.98
C GLU A 12 -3.31 -14.08 -3.81
N PHE A 13 -3.29 -14.64 -2.59
CA PHE A 13 -2.75 -14.01 -1.38
C PHE A 13 -1.44 -14.63 -0.91
N ASN A 14 -0.77 -15.41 -1.76
CA ASN A 14 0.51 -16.03 -1.45
C ASN A 14 1.67 -15.05 -1.66
N PHE A 15 1.82 -14.11 -0.73
CA PHE A 15 2.90 -13.14 -0.68
C PHE A 15 3.25 -12.76 0.76
N LEU A 16 4.47 -12.29 0.98
CA LEU A 16 4.83 -11.66 2.25
C LEU A 16 4.21 -10.27 2.32
N LEU A 17 3.62 -9.94 3.46
CA LEU A 17 3.08 -8.63 3.74
C LEU A 17 3.68 -8.08 5.04
N PHE A 18 4.33 -6.93 4.94
CA PHE A 18 4.81 -6.18 6.09
C PHE A 18 4.01 -4.91 6.27
N GLY A 19 3.51 -4.68 7.49
CA GLY A 19 3.01 -3.40 7.95
C GLY A 19 4.14 -2.60 8.59
N ILE A 20 4.35 -1.39 8.11
CA ILE A 20 5.43 -0.50 8.54
C ILE A 20 4.81 0.75 9.16
N ALA A 21 5.19 1.07 10.41
CA ALA A 21 4.95 2.39 11.00
C ALA A 21 6.22 3.23 10.84
N CYS A 22 6.08 4.35 10.14
CA CYS A 22 7.17 5.28 9.84
C CYS A 22 6.60 6.68 9.64
N SER A 23 7.24 7.69 10.24
CA SER A 23 6.81 9.08 10.11
C SER A 23 7.32 9.78 8.85
N ASP A 24 8.31 9.19 8.17
CA ASP A 24 8.86 9.73 6.93
C ASP A 24 7.89 9.59 5.77
N ASN A 25 8.07 10.43 4.76
CA ASN A 25 7.30 10.30 3.53
C ASN A 25 7.73 9.07 2.72
N GLN A 26 6.88 8.66 1.80
CA GLN A 26 7.05 7.46 0.97
C GLN A 26 8.35 7.41 0.17
N TYR A 27 8.86 8.56 -0.30
CA TYR A 27 10.09 8.62 -1.11
C TYR A 27 11.33 8.37 -0.25
N VAL A 28 11.34 8.93 0.96
CA VAL A 28 12.42 8.72 1.93
C VAL A 28 12.42 7.26 2.38
N LEU A 29 11.25 6.72 2.72
CA LEU A 29 11.13 5.31 3.12
C LEU A 29 11.56 4.36 1.98
N ALA A 30 11.13 4.60 0.74
CA ALA A 30 11.56 3.80 -0.42
C ALA A 30 13.09 3.85 -0.59
N THR A 31 13.71 5.01 -0.46
CA THR A 31 15.16 5.16 -0.53
C THR A 31 15.88 4.37 0.56
N ASN A 32 15.37 4.41 1.79
CA ASN A 32 15.94 3.67 2.92
C ASN A 32 15.80 2.15 2.72
N ILE A 33 14.65 1.69 2.23
CA ILE A 33 14.42 0.28 1.89
C ILE A 33 15.38 -0.15 0.76
N ASN A 34 15.51 0.67 -0.29
CA ASN A 34 16.42 0.40 -1.40
C ASN A 34 17.86 0.20 -0.91
N SER A 35 18.32 1.08 -0.04
CA SER A 35 19.66 1.00 0.54
C SER A 35 19.84 -0.24 1.42
N ALA A 36 18.82 -0.61 2.20
CA ALA A 36 18.87 -1.74 3.13
C ALA A 36 18.82 -3.10 2.41
N LEU A 37 18.05 -3.20 1.34
CA LEU A 37 17.83 -4.46 0.60
C LEU A 37 18.69 -4.58 -0.67
N GLY A 38 19.29 -3.48 -1.14
CA GLY A 38 20.03 -3.46 -2.41
C GLY A 38 19.10 -3.58 -3.63
N ILE A 39 17.93 -2.93 -3.58
CA ILE A 39 16.90 -2.93 -4.63
C ILE A 39 16.66 -1.52 -5.15
N ASP A 40 15.74 -1.33 -6.10
CA ASP A 40 15.44 -0.03 -6.71
C ASP A 40 13.92 0.21 -6.83
N LEU A 41 13.22 0.23 -5.67
CA LEU A 41 11.83 0.65 -5.60
C LEU A 41 11.69 2.07 -6.15
N SER A 42 10.85 2.25 -7.15
CA SER A 42 10.55 3.55 -7.75
C SER A 42 9.04 3.71 -7.94
N LEU A 43 8.56 4.95 -7.97
CA LEU A 43 7.17 5.23 -8.24
C LEU A 43 6.82 4.71 -9.65
N HIS A 44 5.93 3.75 -9.72
CA HIS A 44 5.52 3.09 -10.96
C HIS A 44 4.15 3.59 -11.44
N ASP A 45 3.18 3.66 -10.53
CA ASP A 45 1.79 3.99 -10.83
C ASP A 45 1.05 4.46 -9.57
N TYR A 46 -0.26 4.54 -9.68
CA TYR A 46 -1.18 4.86 -8.58
C TYR A 46 -2.32 3.84 -8.54
N ILE A 47 -2.77 3.53 -7.32
CA ILE A 47 -3.95 2.71 -7.08
C ILE A 47 -5.10 3.64 -6.71
N ASP A 48 -6.18 3.61 -7.47
CA ASP A 48 -7.38 4.37 -7.18
C ASP A 48 -8.43 3.47 -6.53
N LEU A 49 -8.89 3.87 -5.35
CA LEU A 49 -9.93 3.18 -4.61
C LEU A 49 -11.17 4.06 -4.52
N SER A 50 -12.27 3.59 -5.13
CA SER A 50 -13.54 4.29 -5.09
C SER A 50 -14.32 3.96 -3.82
N HIS A 51 -14.70 4.97 -3.06
CA HIS A 51 -15.52 4.80 -1.88
C HIS A 51 -17.01 4.97 -2.22
N LYS A 52 -17.90 4.30 -1.45
CA LYS A 52 -19.36 4.28 -1.65
C LYS A 52 -20.02 5.68 -1.67
N MET A 53 -19.34 6.72 -1.20
CA MET A 53 -19.84 8.10 -1.18
C MET A 53 -19.31 8.97 -2.35
N GLY A 54 -18.80 8.35 -3.43
CA GLY A 54 -18.31 9.09 -4.60
C GLY A 54 -16.96 9.78 -4.39
N LYS A 55 -16.27 9.47 -3.30
CA LYS A 55 -14.90 9.94 -3.04
C LYS A 55 -13.93 8.88 -3.55
N ASP A 56 -12.99 9.31 -4.38
CA ASP A 56 -11.92 8.45 -4.86
C ASP A 56 -10.64 8.78 -4.10
N PHE A 57 -9.94 7.76 -3.63
CA PHE A 57 -8.67 7.89 -2.95
C PHE A 57 -7.57 7.31 -3.81
N ARG A 58 -6.44 8.01 -3.87
CA ARG A 58 -5.30 7.61 -4.68
C ARG A 58 -4.10 7.29 -3.79
N PHE A 59 -3.52 6.12 -4.03
CA PHE A 59 -2.34 5.63 -3.33
C PHE A 59 -1.19 5.51 -4.32
N SER A 60 -0.02 6.03 -3.99
CA SER A 60 1.17 5.83 -4.80
C SER A 60 1.63 4.38 -4.73
N PHE A 61 2.05 3.86 -5.87
CA PHE A 61 2.47 2.49 -6.03
C PHE A 61 3.94 2.46 -6.48
N PHE A 62 4.82 2.05 -5.57
CA PHE A 62 6.23 1.84 -5.85
C PHE A 62 6.46 0.38 -6.15
N ASN A 63 7.20 0.09 -7.18
CA ASN A 63 7.46 -1.28 -7.64
C ASN A 63 8.93 -1.49 -7.95
N TYR A 64 9.40 -2.71 -7.75
CA TYR A 64 10.68 -3.22 -8.21
C TYR A 64 10.57 -4.73 -8.44
N LEU A 65 11.06 -5.19 -9.60
CA LEU A 65 11.18 -6.60 -9.93
C LEU A 65 12.65 -7.02 -9.86
N ASP A 66 12.96 -7.91 -8.94
CA ASP A 66 14.24 -8.59 -8.86
C ASP A 66 14.21 -9.80 -9.78
N GLU A 67 14.80 -9.66 -10.96
CA GLU A 67 14.83 -10.71 -11.98
C GLU A 67 15.73 -11.91 -11.58
N GLU A 68 16.71 -11.70 -10.71
CA GLU A 68 17.62 -12.76 -10.27
C GLU A 68 16.91 -13.77 -9.38
N PHE A 69 16.07 -13.27 -8.45
CA PHE A 69 15.34 -14.09 -7.51
C PHE A 69 13.85 -14.23 -7.85
N ASN A 70 13.41 -13.61 -8.96
CA ASN A 70 12.00 -13.54 -9.36
C ASN A 70 11.08 -13.09 -8.21
N LEU A 71 11.50 -12.02 -7.53
CA LEU A 71 10.77 -11.39 -6.45
C LEU A 71 10.29 -10.00 -6.86
N GLU A 72 9.01 -9.75 -6.69
CA GLU A 72 8.41 -8.45 -6.93
C GLU A 72 8.15 -7.74 -5.60
N TYR A 73 8.73 -6.56 -5.45
CA TYR A 73 8.56 -5.71 -4.27
C TYR A 73 7.60 -4.58 -4.59
N ASN A 74 6.60 -4.39 -3.73
CA ASN A 74 5.59 -3.35 -3.88
C ASN A 74 5.45 -2.59 -2.56
N LEU A 75 5.70 -1.27 -2.57
CA LEU A 75 5.51 -0.39 -1.42
C LEU A 75 4.34 0.56 -1.68
N ILE A 76 3.39 0.58 -0.75
CA ILE A 76 2.16 1.37 -0.87
C ILE A 76 1.89 2.06 0.47
N PRO A 77 1.61 3.38 0.50
CA PRO A 77 1.11 4.02 1.70
C PRO A 77 -0.27 3.47 2.07
N ASN A 78 -0.49 3.18 3.36
CA ASN A 78 -1.79 2.74 3.84
C ASN A 78 -2.77 3.91 4.06
N ARG A 79 -2.28 5.14 3.97
CA ARG A 79 -3.10 6.37 4.03
C ARG A 79 -3.00 7.10 2.70
N SER A 80 -4.13 7.62 2.26
CA SER A 80 -4.19 8.48 1.09
C SER A 80 -4.82 9.82 1.44
N ASN A 81 -4.42 10.84 0.69
CA ASN A 81 -5.15 12.08 0.66
C ASN A 81 -6.33 11.95 -0.30
N TYR A 82 -7.43 12.65 0.01
CA TYR A 82 -8.57 12.74 -0.89
C TYR A 82 -8.15 13.33 -2.24
N VAL A 83 -8.53 12.65 -3.33
CA VAL A 83 -8.41 13.18 -4.69
C VAL A 83 -9.81 13.51 -5.17
N ALA A 84 -10.12 14.80 -5.33
CA ALA A 84 -11.36 15.23 -5.95
C ALA A 84 -11.39 14.73 -7.40
N LYS A 85 -12.54 14.20 -7.86
CA LYS A 85 -12.73 13.88 -9.28
C LYS A 85 -12.51 15.14 -10.11
N GLU A 86 -11.60 15.09 -11.08
CA GLU A 86 -11.55 16.09 -12.13
C GLU A 86 -12.86 16.05 -12.90
N GLY A 87 -13.73 17.06 -12.73
CA GLY A 87 -14.99 17.18 -13.47
C GLY A 87 -16.23 17.62 -12.71
N GLY A 88 -16.15 17.86 -11.41
CA GLY A 88 -17.20 18.57 -10.68
C GLY A 88 -17.11 20.06 -10.96
N GLN A 89 -17.96 20.60 -11.84
CA GLN A 89 -18.24 22.03 -11.86
C GLN A 89 -18.85 22.40 -10.52
N ASN A 90 -18.06 22.94 -9.62
CA ASN A 90 -18.57 23.72 -8.51
C ASN A 90 -18.92 25.11 -9.06
N GLU A 91 -20.16 25.25 -9.53
CA GLU A 91 -20.82 26.54 -9.56
C GLU A 91 -21.09 26.90 -8.10
N ASP A 92 -20.29 27.78 -7.61
CA ASP A 92 -20.39 28.75 -6.52
C ASP A 92 -19.12 28.69 -5.67
N GLY A 93 -18.35 29.78 -5.85
CA GLY A 93 -17.05 29.98 -5.24
C GLY A 93 -17.09 30.11 -3.73
N ASP A 94 -17.05 29.02 -3.02
CA ASP A 94 -16.69 29.03 -1.62
C ASP A 94 -15.29 28.40 -1.44
N LEU A 95 -14.29 29.25 -1.59
CA LEU A 95 -12.89 28.93 -1.27
C LEU A 95 -12.72 28.49 0.19
N PHE A 96 -13.71 28.77 1.04
CA PHE A 96 -13.71 28.40 2.46
C PHE A 96 -14.25 26.99 2.72
N SER A 97 -15.01 26.40 1.82
CA SER A 97 -15.45 25.00 1.96
C SER A 97 -14.29 24.00 1.80
N MET A 98 -13.22 24.40 1.11
CA MET A 98 -11.98 23.60 1.01
C MET A 98 -11.21 23.50 2.34
N PHE A 99 -11.44 24.42 3.27
CA PHE A 99 -10.75 24.45 4.57
C PHE A 99 -11.55 23.85 5.72
N ASN A 100 -12.84 23.55 5.53
CA ASN A 100 -13.74 23.08 6.59
C ASN A 100 -14.18 21.62 6.44
N GLU A 101 -13.81 20.91 5.41
CA GLU A 101 -13.96 19.47 5.40
C GLU A 101 -12.82 18.89 6.23
N ASN A 102 -13.19 18.27 7.34
CA ASN A 102 -12.29 17.61 8.27
C ASN A 102 -11.24 16.79 7.49
N ILE A 103 -9.99 17.24 7.55
CA ILE A 103 -8.80 16.60 6.97
C ILE A 103 -8.56 15.19 7.55
N ASP A 104 -9.47 14.70 8.38
CA ASP A 104 -9.39 13.44 9.11
C ASP A 104 -10.00 12.23 8.36
N GLU A 105 -10.54 12.41 7.16
CA GLU A 105 -10.97 11.33 6.29
C GLU A 105 -9.87 10.88 5.33
N SER A 106 -8.65 10.69 5.81
CA SER A 106 -7.67 9.91 5.08
C SER A 106 -8.18 8.48 4.97
N SER A 107 -8.68 8.06 3.80
CA SER A 107 -9.02 6.65 3.62
C SER A 107 -7.77 5.81 3.74
N ARG A 108 -7.91 4.67 4.37
CA ARG A 108 -6.86 3.67 4.43
C ARG A 108 -7.10 2.62 3.36
N LEU A 109 -6.03 2.15 2.76
CA LEU A 109 -6.08 1.01 1.84
C LEU A 109 -6.57 -0.24 2.58
N ILE A 110 -6.04 -0.47 3.77
CA ILE A 110 -6.46 -1.53 4.71
C ILE A 110 -6.92 -0.87 6.01
N PRO A 111 -8.23 -0.60 6.17
CA PRO A 111 -8.77 0.16 7.29
C PRO A 111 -8.49 -0.44 8.66
N GLU A 112 -8.45 -1.77 8.79
CA GLU A 112 -8.19 -2.46 10.04
C GLU A 112 -6.75 -2.30 10.56
N LEU A 113 -5.80 -1.93 9.69
CA LEU A 113 -4.41 -1.68 10.06
C LEU A 113 -4.19 -0.23 10.48
N THR A 114 -4.78 0.16 11.61
CA THR A 114 -4.82 1.55 12.08
C THR A 114 -3.47 2.14 12.47
N LYS A 115 -2.49 1.28 12.82
CA LYS A 115 -1.14 1.68 13.24
C LYS A 115 -0.09 1.51 12.14
N THR A 116 -0.52 1.17 10.93
CA THR A 116 0.36 0.93 9.79
C THR A 116 0.28 2.12 8.84
N ASP A 117 1.42 2.72 8.55
CA ASP A 117 1.54 3.85 7.63
C ASP A 117 1.83 3.40 6.20
N TYR A 118 2.58 2.29 6.06
CA TYR A 118 2.96 1.72 4.76
C TYR A 118 2.81 0.21 4.76
N LEU A 119 2.55 -0.33 3.58
CA LEU A 119 2.49 -1.76 3.30
C LEU A 119 3.59 -2.12 2.31
N LEU A 120 4.40 -3.11 2.64
CA LEU A 120 5.39 -3.70 1.75
C LEU A 120 4.97 -5.13 1.42
N LEU A 121 4.64 -5.37 0.16
CA LEU A 121 4.26 -6.68 -0.37
C LEU A 121 5.44 -7.25 -1.15
N ILE A 122 5.73 -8.53 -0.95
CA ILE A 122 6.78 -9.23 -1.70
C ILE A 122 6.18 -10.50 -2.28
N LYS A 123 6.06 -10.52 -3.60
CA LYS A 123 5.48 -11.61 -4.39
C LYS A 123 6.59 -12.42 -5.05
N GLY A 124 6.36 -13.71 -5.26
CA GLY A 124 7.28 -14.63 -5.93
C GLY A 124 7.22 -16.01 -5.31
N ASP A 125 7.56 -17.05 -6.06
CA ASP A 125 7.37 -18.44 -5.64
C ASP A 125 8.18 -18.83 -4.40
N GLU A 126 9.35 -18.21 -4.21
CA GLU A 126 10.27 -18.51 -3.13
C GLU A 126 10.40 -17.39 -2.08
N HIS A 127 9.39 -16.51 -1.99
CA HIS A 127 9.45 -15.34 -1.11
C HIS A 127 9.74 -15.68 0.37
N TYR A 128 9.28 -16.83 0.88
CA TYR A 128 9.55 -17.21 2.29
C TYR A 128 11.02 -17.48 2.59
N ASN A 129 11.81 -17.85 1.60
CA ASN A 129 13.24 -18.08 1.78
C ASN A 129 13.98 -16.78 2.13
N PHE A 130 13.37 -15.64 1.80
CA PHE A 130 13.93 -14.31 2.01
C PHE A 130 13.35 -13.60 3.24
N THR A 131 12.31 -14.13 3.87
CA THR A 131 11.61 -13.49 5.00
C THR A 131 12.56 -12.99 6.08
N TYR A 132 13.47 -13.85 6.53
CA TYR A 132 14.42 -13.48 7.59
C TYR A 132 15.38 -12.36 7.14
N LYS A 133 15.95 -12.47 5.94
CA LYS A 133 16.88 -11.46 5.38
C LYS A 133 16.20 -10.11 5.25
N ILE A 134 14.97 -10.10 4.74
CA ILE A 134 14.19 -8.87 4.55
C ILE A 134 13.83 -8.26 5.90
N THR A 135 13.32 -9.06 6.83
CA THR A 135 12.96 -8.61 8.19
C THR A 135 14.16 -8.02 8.91
N ASP A 136 15.31 -8.69 8.86
CA ASP A 136 16.54 -8.21 9.51
C ASP A 136 17.04 -6.89 8.91
N ALA A 137 16.98 -6.76 7.58
CA ALA A 137 17.38 -5.54 6.89
C ALA A 137 16.43 -4.37 7.23
N LEU A 138 15.11 -4.60 7.20
CA LEU A 138 14.11 -3.57 7.50
C LEU A 138 14.19 -3.09 8.96
N LYS A 139 14.46 -3.99 9.90
CA LYS A 139 14.63 -3.64 11.33
C LYS A 139 15.84 -2.77 11.61
N LYS A 140 16.81 -2.71 10.71
CA LYS A 140 18.00 -1.87 10.82
C LYS A 140 17.79 -0.44 10.30
N ILE A 141 16.65 -0.17 9.68
CA ILE A 141 16.29 1.18 9.23
C ILE A 141 15.80 1.98 10.45
N PRO A 142 16.54 3.02 10.88
CA PRO A 142 16.22 3.73 12.12
C PRO A 142 14.86 4.44 12.10
N GLU A 143 14.39 4.84 10.93
CA GLU A 143 13.14 5.57 10.71
C GLU A 143 11.91 4.68 10.84
N ILE A 144 12.07 3.35 10.79
CA ILE A 144 10.97 2.40 11.01
C ILE A 144 10.72 2.26 12.50
N ILE A 145 9.58 2.79 12.95
CA ILE A 145 9.15 2.76 14.34
C ILE A 145 8.68 1.36 14.74
N SER A 146 7.92 0.70 13.86
CA SER A 146 7.51 -0.68 14.04
C SER A 146 7.39 -1.41 12.70
N LEU A 147 7.70 -2.69 12.74
CA LEU A 147 7.59 -3.62 11.61
C LEU A 147 6.80 -4.83 12.07
N GLN A 148 5.74 -5.15 11.35
CA GLN A 148 4.87 -6.30 11.62
C GLN A 148 4.70 -7.13 10.36
N GLU A 149 4.97 -8.42 10.45
CA GLU A 149 4.55 -9.37 9.42
C GLU A 149 3.06 -9.65 9.58
N ILE A 150 2.31 -9.55 8.48
CA ILE A 150 0.86 -9.68 8.44
C ILE A 150 0.51 -10.88 7.57
N ILE A 151 -0.46 -11.66 8.00
CA ILE A 151 -1.01 -12.77 7.22
C ILE A 151 -2.15 -12.22 6.35
N PRO A 152 -1.97 -12.10 5.02
CA PRO A 152 -2.94 -11.42 4.15
C PRO A 152 -4.33 -12.02 4.23
N GLU A 153 -4.44 -13.35 4.34
CA GLU A 153 -5.72 -14.07 4.36
C GLU A 153 -6.61 -13.69 5.56
N LYS A 154 -6.00 -13.20 6.64
CA LYS A 154 -6.72 -12.79 7.86
C LYS A 154 -7.30 -11.38 7.76
N LEU A 155 -6.94 -10.61 6.74
CA LEU A 155 -7.44 -9.25 6.55
C LEU A 155 -8.86 -9.27 5.97
N SER A 156 -9.74 -8.43 6.52
CA SER A 156 -11.11 -8.26 6.01
C SER A 156 -11.12 -7.58 4.64
N ASN A 157 -10.21 -6.62 4.45
CA ASN A 157 -10.10 -5.84 3.21
C ASN A 157 -8.93 -6.29 2.32
N LYS A 158 -8.54 -7.57 2.40
CA LYS A 158 -7.41 -8.14 1.62
C LYS A 158 -7.52 -7.93 0.11
N ASN A 159 -8.73 -7.85 -0.44
CA ASN A 159 -8.96 -7.65 -1.87
C ASN A 159 -8.41 -6.30 -2.37
N ASN A 160 -8.21 -5.32 -1.48
CA ASN A 160 -7.58 -4.05 -1.83
C ASN A 160 -6.06 -4.20 -2.09
N LEU A 161 -5.48 -5.38 -1.84
CA LEU A 161 -4.07 -5.71 -2.12
C LEU A 161 -3.87 -6.44 -3.46
N ILE A 162 -4.93 -6.60 -4.24
CA ILE A 162 -4.91 -7.22 -5.56
C ILE A 162 -5.00 -6.12 -6.60
N PHE A 163 -3.93 -5.89 -7.33
CA PHE A 163 -3.79 -4.86 -8.35
C PHE A 163 -2.80 -5.30 -9.45
#